data_dcc63fe4f30bd28b881aafb01f8b6cfb
#
_entry.id   dcc63fe4f30bd28b881aafb01f8b6cfb
#
_cell.length_a   1.000
_cell.length_b   1.000
_cell.length_c   1.000
_cell.angle_alpha   90.00
_cell.angle_beta   90.00
_cell.angle_gamma   90.00
#
_symmetry.space_group_name_H-M   'P 1'
#
loop_
_entity.id
_entity.type
_entity.pdbx_description
1 polymer ?
#
loop_
_entity_poly.entity_id
_entity_poly.type
_entity_poly.pdbx_seq_one_letter_code
_entity_poly.pdbx_strand_id
1 'polypeptide(L)'
;MRLLFALILLTSCASTPTPQQLVAITKDKSDYELCSEIANVIWFGGSVSKYTIDELKERRVNCMDHSEAILKKRAQQDAVNNSMMVIDGAITRYRYEVPSSIELPNFEN
;
A
#
# COMPACT_ATOMS: atom_id res chain seq x y z
N MET A 1 11.65 -46.84 -1.52
CA MET A 1 10.38 -46.13 -1.66
C MET A 1 10.16 -44.95 -0.69
N ARG A 2 11.04 -44.71 0.24
CA ARG A 2 10.90 -43.55 1.16
C ARG A 2 11.51 -42.24 0.67
N LEU A 3 12.28 -42.28 -0.43
CA LEU A 3 12.96 -41.12 -1.02
C LEU A 3 12.11 -40.34 -2.03
N LEU A 4 11.00 -40.91 -2.50
CA LEU A 4 10.11 -40.25 -3.48
C LEU A 4 9.11 -39.26 -2.84
N PHE A 5 8.85 -39.38 -1.54
CA PHE A 5 7.96 -38.48 -0.82
C PHE A 5 8.62 -37.14 -0.42
N ALA A 6 9.94 -37.10 -0.36
CA ALA A 6 10.66 -35.89 0.02
C ALA A 6 10.82 -34.89 -1.14
N LEU A 7 10.66 -35.35 -2.37
CA LEU A 7 10.79 -34.48 -3.57
C LEU A 7 9.54 -33.69 -3.91
N ILE A 8 8.38 -34.07 -3.37
CA ILE A 8 7.09 -33.43 -3.69
C ILE A 8 6.89 -32.13 -2.85
N LEU A 9 7.60 -32.01 -1.74
CA LEU A 9 7.46 -30.86 -0.83
C LEU A 9 8.27 -29.62 -1.24
N LEU A 10 9.14 -29.73 -2.25
CA LEU A 10 10.02 -28.64 -2.69
C LEU A 10 9.47 -27.80 -3.85
N THR A 11 8.33 -28.16 -4.40
CA THR A 11 7.74 -27.46 -5.56
C THR A 11 6.68 -26.43 -5.21
N SER A 12 6.43 -26.16 -3.92
CA SER A 12 5.32 -25.28 -3.52
C SER A 12 5.70 -23.82 -3.27
N CYS A 13 6.95 -23.39 -3.57
CA CYS A 13 7.45 -22.10 -3.08
C CYS A 13 7.59 -20.97 -4.11
N ALA A 14 7.07 -21.08 -5.33
CA ALA A 14 7.24 -20.00 -6.31
C ALA A 14 6.05 -19.88 -7.28
N SER A 15 4.87 -19.61 -6.78
CA SER A 15 3.79 -19.18 -7.67
C SER A 15 3.64 -17.67 -7.64
N THR A 16 4.04 -17.01 -8.73
CA THR A 16 3.63 -15.63 -8.97
C THR A 16 2.10 -15.58 -9.06
N PRO A 17 1.44 -14.62 -8.41
CA PRO A 17 -0.02 -14.54 -8.47
C PRO A 17 -0.50 -14.37 -9.90
N THR A 18 -1.53 -15.13 -10.29
CA THR A 18 -2.16 -14.98 -11.59
C THR A 18 -2.93 -13.66 -11.66
N PRO A 19 -3.24 -13.14 -12.87
CA PRO A 19 -4.09 -11.95 -12.99
C PRO A 19 -5.43 -12.08 -12.28
N GLN A 20 -6.02 -13.27 -12.28
CA GLN A 20 -7.28 -13.53 -11.59
C GLN A 20 -7.14 -13.44 -10.07
N GLN A 21 -6.02 -13.92 -9.52
CA GLN A 21 -5.72 -13.79 -8.09
C GLN A 21 -5.49 -12.31 -7.70
N LEU A 22 -4.82 -11.55 -8.54
CA LEU A 22 -4.60 -10.11 -8.32
C LEU A 22 -5.92 -9.34 -8.30
N VAL A 23 -6.85 -9.66 -9.20
CA VAL A 23 -8.19 -9.08 -9.19
C VAL A 23 -8.92 -9.41 -7.90
N ALA A 24 -8.88 -10.67 -7.46
CA ALA A 24 -9.54 -11.10 -6.22
C ALA A 24 -8.95 -10.41 -4.99
N ILE A 25 -7.63 -10.31 -4.89
CA ILE A 25 -6.94 -9.60 -3.80
C ILE A 25 -7.35 -8.12 -3.78
N THR A 26 -7.41 -7.49 -4.94
CA THR A 26 -7.79 -6.09 -5.07
C THR A 26 -9.24 -5.86 -4.65
N LYS A 27 -10.14 -6.78 -4.99
CA LYS A 27 -11.57 -6.69 -4.61
C LYS A 27 -11.79 -6.82 -3.10
N ASP A 28 -10.93 -7.54 -2.40
CA ASP A 28 -11.00 -7.68 -0.95
C ASP A 28 -10.53 -6.43 -0.20
N LYS A 29 -9.80 -5.53 -0.86
CA LYS A 29 -9.33 -4.29 -0.23
C LYS A 29 -10.45 -3.27 -0.10
N SER A 30 -10.42 -2.51 0.99
CA SER A 30 -11.32 -1.37 1.18
C SER A 30 -10.99 -0.20 0.26
N ASP A 31 -11.93 0.70 0.06
CA ASP A 31 -11.69 1.94 -0.70
C ASP A 31 -10.53 2.74 -0.11
N TYR A 32 -10.46 2.81 1.22
CA TYR A 32 -9.37 3.45 1.93
C TYR A 32 -8.00 2.84 1.57
N GLU A 33 -7.89 1.51 1.57
CA GLU A 33 -6.65 0.82 1.24
C GLU A 33 -6.22 1.08 -0.21
N LEU A 34 -7.17 1.04 -1.15
CA LEU A 34 -6.90 1.32 -2.55
C LEU A 34 -6.47 2.77 -2.78
N CYS A 35 -7.13 3.71 -2.14
CA CYS A 35 -6.75 5.13 -2.20
C CYS A 35 -5.39 5.39 -1.53
N SER A 36 -5.07 4.66 -0.46
CA SER A 36 -3.78 4.74 0.22
C SER A 36 -2.62 4.29 -0.68
N GLU A 37 -2.83 3.32 -1.55
CA GLU A 37 -1.83 2.91 -2.54
C GLU A 37 -1.46 4.05 -3.48
N ILE A 38 -2.45 4.81 -3.92
CA ILE A 38 -2.23 6.00 -4.76
C ILE A 38 -1.45 7.07 -3.99
N ALA A 39 -1.83 7.33 -2.75
CA ALA A 39 -1.13 8.28 -1.89
C ALA A 39 0.35 7.91 -1.70
N ASN A 40 0.64 6.64 -1.50
CA ASN A 40 2.01 6.16 -1.36
C ASN A 40 2.84 6.40 -2.62
N VAL A 41 2.26 6.21 -3.80
CA VAL A 41 2.94 6.51 -5.07
C VAL A 41 3.21 8.01 -5.22
N ILE A 42 2.28 8.86 -4.82
CA ILE A 42 2.45 10.32 -4.86
C ILE A 42 3.62 10.74 -3.95
N TRP A 43 3.72 10.16 -2.75
CA TRP A 43 4.76 10.54 -1.78
C TRP A 43 6.12 9.91 -2.04
N PHE A 44 6.16 8.65 -2.50
CA PHE A 44 7.39 7.88 -2.61
C PHE A 44 7.81 7.58 -4.05
N GLY A 45 6.96 7.88 -5.02
CA GLY A 45 7.17 7.50 -6.40
C GLY A 45 6.75 6.06 -6.67
N GLY A 46 6.97 5.63 -7.90
CA GLY A 46 6.55 4.33 -8.38
C GLY A 46 5.30 4.41 -9.24
N SER A 47 4.62 3.29 -9.40
CA SER A 47 3.40 3.20 -10.19
C SER A 47 2.32 2.44 -9.44
N VAL A 48 1.07 2.85 -9.66
CA VAL A 48 -0.10 2.17 -9.11
C VAL A 48 -0.47 1.01 -10.03
N SER A 49 -0.84 -0.13 -9.44
CA SER A 49 -1.33 -1.27 -10.19
C SER A 49 -2.58 -0.90 -11.00
N LYS A 50 -2.64 -1.37 -12.24
CA LYS A 50 -3.84 -1.17 -13.06
C LYS A 50 -5.09 -1.79 -12.42
N TYR A 51 -4.94 -2.88 -11.65
CA TYR A 51 -6.04 -3.52 -10.95
C TYR A 51 -6.64 -2.61 -9.89
N THR A 52 -5.81 -1.85 -9.17
CA THR A 52 -6.24 -0.86 -8.21
C THR A 52 -7.04 0.26 -8.88
N ILE A 53 -6.55 0.80 -9.97
CA ILE A 53 -7.23 1.84 -10.73
C ILE A 53 -8.55 1.35 -11.29
N ASP A 54 -8.57 0.16 -11.91
CA ASP A 54 -9.78 -0.42 -12.49
C ASP A 54 -10.86 -0.66 -11.42
N GLU A 55 -10.47 -1.14 -10.24
CA GLU A 55 -11.40 -1.37 -9.13
C GLU A 55 -11.98 -0.06 -8.59
N LEU A 56 -11.16 0.97 -8.43
CA LEU A 56 -11.63 2.28 -7.99
C LEU A 56 -12.60 2.91 -9.00
N LYS A 57 -12.34 2.75 -10.29
CA LYS A 57 -13.24 3.20 -11.35
C LYS A 57 -14.57 2.44 -11.32
N GLU A 58 -14.52 1.13 -11.13
CA GLU A 58 -15.72 0.29 -11.06
C GLU A 58 -16.59 0.67 -9.85
N ARG A 59 -15.98 0.93 -8.71
CA ARG A 59 -16.66 1.36 -7.48
C ARG A 59 -17.07 2.83 -7.50
N ARG A 60 -16.55 3.62 -8.43
CA ARG A 60 -16.77 5.08 -8.54
C ARG A 60 -16.40 5.81 -7.23
N VAL A 61 -15.19 5.52 -6.75
CA VAL A 61 -14.69 6.06 -5.48
C VAL A 61 -14.11 7.46 -5.69
N ASN A 62 -14.39 8.37 -4.77
CA ASN A 62 -13.67 9.63 -4.65
C ASN A 62 -12.62 9.49 -3.55
N CYS A 63 -11.34 9.36 -3.93
CA CYS A 63 -10.26 9.19 -2.97
C CYS A 63 -10.03 10.41 -2.07
N MET A 64 -10.49 11.59 -2.46
CA MET A 64 -10.44 12.77 -1.60
C MET A 64 -11.25 12.61 -0.32
N ASP A 65 -12.30 11.78 -0.34
CA ASP A 65 -13.07 11.48 0.86
C ASP A 65 -12.25 10.76 1.93
N HIS A 66 -11.17 10.10 1.52
CA HIS A 66 -10.26 9.37 2.40
C HIS A 66 -8.97 10.13 2.72
N SER A 67 -8.79 11.33 2.16
CA SER A 67 -7.54 12.09 2.27
C SER A 67 -7.16 12.41 3.72
N GLU A 68 -8.13 12.82 4.53
CA GLU A 68 -7.90 13.17 5.93
C GLU A 68 -7.43 11.96 6.75
N ALA A 69 -8.08 10.81 6.57
CA ALA A 69 -7.68 9.57 7.25
C ALA A 69 -6.30 9.09 6.81
N ILE A 70 -5.97 9.22 5.53
CA ILE A 70 -4.68 8.86 4.96
C ILE A 70 -3.57 9.74 5.54
N LEU A 71 -3.79 11.05 5.60
CA LEU A 71 -2.85 12.01 6.17
C LEU A 71 -2.63 11.76 7.67
N LYS A 72 -3.69 11.47 8.40
CA LYS A 72 -3.61 11.16 9.84
C LYS A 72 -2.78 9.92 10.10
N LYS A 73 -2.99 8.86 9.35
CA LYS A 73 -2.22 7.63 9.48
C LYS A 73 -0.74 7.87 9.16
N ARG A 74 -0.46 8.65 8.13
CA ARG A 74 0.90 9.02 7.77
C ARG A 74 1.60 9.78 8.89
N ALA A 75 0.93 10.76 9.48
CA ALA A 75 1.47 11.52 10.60
C ALA A 75 1.80 10.63 11.81
N GLN A 76 0.95 9.64 12.09
CA GLN A 76 1.18 8.67 13.16
C GLN A 76 2.40 7.79 12.88
N GLN A 77 2.59 7.33 11.66
CA GLN A 77 3.74 6.52 11.28
C GLN A 77 5.04 7.31 11.36
N ASP A 78 5.04 8.57 10.93
CA ASP A 78 6.21 9.42 11.02
C ASP A 78 6.58 9.75 12.47
N ALA A 79 5.60 9.92 13.34
CA ALA A 79 5.83 10.13 14.78
C ALA A 79 6.50 8.90 15.43
N VAL A 80 6.07 7.69 15.05
CA VAL A 80 6.68 6.44 15.54
C VAL A 80 8.11 6.31 15.01
N ASN A 81 8.34 6.56 13.73
CA ASN A 81 9.66 6.48 13.12
C ASN A 81 10.63 7.50 13.74
N ASN A 82 10.16 8.72 14.00
CA ASN A 82 10.98 9.75 14.65
C ASN A 82 11.34 9.39 16.10
N SER A 83 10.43 8.77 16.84
CA SER A 83 10.71 8.33 18.20
C SER A 83 11.70 7.16 18.24
N MET A 84 11.71 6.30 17.23
CA MET A 84 12.69 5.23 17.11
C MET A 84 14.09 5.74 16.74
N MET A 85 14.20 6.83 16.00
CA MET A 85 15.48 7.46 15.64
C MET A 85 16.17 8.16 16.84
N VAL A 86 15.41 8.58 17.83
CA VAL A 86 15.95 9.22 19.04
C VAL A 86 16.65 8.21 19.97
N ILE A 87 16.31 6.92 19.88
CA ILE A 87 16.87 5.87 20.73
C ILE A 87 18.31 5.52 20.36
N ASP A 88 18.72 5.72 19.11
CA ASP A 88 20.07 5.37 18.63
C ASP A 88 21.10 6.53 18.76
N GLY A 89 20.74 7.65 19.36
CA GLY A 89 21.67 8.76 19.60
C GLY A 89 22.25 9.42 18.36
N ALA A 90 21.87 8.96 17.19
CA ALA A 90 22.27 9.57 15.93
C ALA A 90 21.25 10.64 15.57
N ILE A 91 21.59 11.88 15.90
CA ILE A 91 20.80 13.06 15.52
C ILE A 91 20.96 13.31 14.03
N THR A 92 20.39 12.46 13.22
CA THR A 92 20.10 12.82 11.83
C THR A 92 18.75 13.52 11.84
N ARG A 93 18.78 14.83 11.86
CA ARG A 93 17.58 15.67 11.78
C ARG A 93 17.01 15.63 10.36
N TYR A 94 16.50 14.49 9.96
CA TYR A 94 15.56 14.44 8.85
C TYR A 94 14.17 14.67 9.43
N ARG A 95 13.83 15.94 9.62
CA ARG A 95 12.43 16.33 9.76
C ARG A 95 11.78 16.10 8.41
N TYR A 96 11.24 14.92 8.23
CA TYR A 96 10.29 14.71 7.16
C TYR A 96 9.02 15.47 7.52
N GLU A 97 8.80 16.59 6.86
CA GLU A 97 7.55 17.33 7.05
C GLU A 97 6.42 16.53 6.41
N VAL A 98 5.48 16.07 7.25
CA VAL A 98 4.25 15.43 6.77
C VAL A 98 3.49 16.51 5.98
N PRO A 99 3.15 16.25 4.71
CA PRO A 99 2.35 17.20 3.97
C PRO A 99 1.00 17.41 4.67
N SER A 100 0.57 18.67 4.77
CA SER A 100 -0.70 19.03 5.40
C SER A 100 -1.89 18.75 4.50
N SER A 101 -1.67 18.48 3.22
CA SER A 101 -2.72 18.17 2.26
C SER A 101 -2.18 17.26 1.17
N ILE A 102 -3.09 16.52 0.55
CA ILE A 102 -2.79 15.66 -0.60
C ILE A 102 -3.93 15.79 -1.61
N GLU A 103 -3.60 15.83 -2.88
CA GLU A 103 -4.58 15.82 -3.95
C GLU A 103 -4.70 14.41 -4.52
N LEU A 104 -5.85 13.78 -4.33
CA LEU A 104 -6.14 12.42 -4.76
C LEU A 104 -7.18 12.41 -5.88
N PRO A 105 -7.13 11.42 -6.79
CA PRO A 105 -8.08 11.35 -7.91
C PRO A 105 -9.50 11.04 -7.45
N ASN A 106 -10.46 11.52 -8.23
CA ASN A 106 -11.87 11.25 -8.06
C ASN A 106 -12.35 10.38 -9.23
N PHE A 107 -12.86 9.19 -8.91
CA PHE A 107 -13.34 8.21 -9.89
C PHE A 107 -14.88 8.15 -9.96
N GLU A 108 -15.59 9.13 -9.44
CA GLU A 108 -17.06 9.16 -9.43
C GLU A 108 -17.67 9.28 -10.82
N ASN A 109 -16.95 9.74 -11.81
CA ASN A 109 -17.41 9.90 -13.20
C ASN A 109 -17.06 8.71 -14.06
#